data_4490c4fcea340067bf9fae935dd4b5d1
#
_entry.id   4490c4fcea340067bf9fae935dd4b5d1
#
_cell.length_a   1.000
_cell.length_b   1.000
_cell.length_c   1.000
_cell.angle_alpha   90.00
_cell.angle_beta   90.00
_cell.angle_gamma   90.00
#
_symmetry.space_group_name_H-M   'P 1'
#
loop_
_entity.id
_entity.type
_entity.pdbx_description
1 polymer ?
#
loop_
_entity_poly.entity_id
_entity_poly.type
_entity_poly.pdbx_seq_one_letter_code
_entity_poly.pdbx_strand_id
1 'polypeptide(L)'
;MVDTRGVRSAKLMAIAGVLLAGACYCRPQPAANWATAVQNAAQETPNARIVILDIASGHLLASRDLDETARTLAAPGSTLKPLVLYELVAGSRWDPAQRVACSRKLRIGKRSLDCSHPAAGPMDAREALAWSCNSYFAAVAGTLGPGELRALLAPTGVLAQTRLASRVQGGEATAELREPKTADQTKLALLGVDGIRVTPLELAAAYRWLAMQLAEHPGSAAAEVVRLGLEDSASFGMAGAAALGGVPVAGKTGTASQGTGTGSHGWFVGYAPAEHPTVVVAIYLPAGRGVDSARVAAELLAKSPLRAQRP
;
A
#
# COMPACT_ATOMS: atom_id res chain seq x y z
N MET A 1 -52.87 91.16 23.25
CA MET A 1 -51.64 90.97 23.98
C MET A 1 -51.33 89.52 24.05
N VAL A 2 -50.25 89.12 23.69
CA VAL A 2 -49.62 87.77 23.83
C VAL A 2 -49.58 86.95 22.56
N ASP A 3 -48.49 86.82 22.22
CA ASP A 3 -47.54 86.24 21.31
C ASP A 3 -47.70 84.71 21.06
N THR A 4 -47.73 84.31 19.79
CA THR A 4 -47.74 82.90 19.39
C THR A 4 -46.44 82.61 18.72
N ARG A 5 -45.63 81.87 19.41
CA ARG A 5 -44.33 81.35 18.82
C ARG A 5 -44.56 80.01 18.23
N GLY A 6 -44.01 79.88 16.99
CA GLY A 6 -44.11 78.71 16.17
C GLY A 6 -43.27 77.51 16.67
N VAL A 7 -43.84 76.37 16.40
CA VAL A 7 -43.22 75.07 16.62
C VAL A 7 -42.57 74.63 15.32
N ARG A 8 -41.23 74.48 15.30
CA ARG A 8 -40.50 73.87 14.19
C ARG A 8 -40.59 72.35 14.23
N SER A 9 -41.16 71.78 13.17
CA SER A 9 -41.18 70.31 12.97
C SER A 9 -39.77 69.83 12.55
N ALA A 10 -39.18 69.01 13.37
CA ALA A 10 -37.99 68.25 13.01
C ALA A 10 -38.41 66.95 12.29
N LYS A 11 -38.04 66.82 11.02
CA LYS A 11 -38.18 65.58 10.26
C LYS A 11 -37.12 64.60 10.73
N LEU A 12 -37.49 63.50 11.40
CA LEU A 12 -36.66 62.35 11.62
C LEU A 12 -36.55 61.56 10.30
N MET A 13 -35.36 61.51 9.74
CA MET A 13 -35.00 60.55 8.69
C MET A 13 -34.69 59.21 9.34
N ALA A 14 -35.54 58.20 9.16
CA ALA A 14 -35.28 56.84 9.52
C ALA A 14 -34.35 56.20 8.43
N ILE A 15 -33.11 55.94 8.80
CA ILE A 15 -32.19 55.15 7.96
C ILE A 15 -32.49 53.69 8.20
N ALA A 16 -33.17 53.03 7.26
CA ALA A 16 -33.36 51.57 7.25
C ALA A 16 -32.05 50.89 6.86
N GLY A 17 -31.29 50.41 7.84
CA GLY A 17 -30.15 49.57 7.63
C GLY A 17 -30.58 48.18 7.16
N VAL A 18 -30.36 47.86 5.90
CA VAL A 18 -30.53 46.49 5.37
C VAL A 18 -29.34 45.65 5.84
N LEU A 19 -29.53 44.86 6.89
CA LEU A 19 -28.63 43.79 7.29
C LEU A 19 -28.74 42.65 6.25
N LEU A 20 -27.82 42.64 5.29
CA LEU A 20 -27.56 41.46 4.46
C LEU A 20 -26.89 40.38 5.33
N ALA A 21 -27.72 39.52 5.93
CA ALA A 21 -27.23 38.28 6.51
C ALA A 21 -26.72 37.39 5.37
N GLY A 22 -25.40 37.40 5.16
CA GLY A 22 -24.73 36.46 4.29
C GLY A 22 -24.87 35.06 4.84
N ALA A 23 -25.89 34.33 4.39
CA ALA A 23 -26.00 32.91 4.63
C ALA A 23 -24.81 32.23 3.94
N CYS A 24 -23.81 31.86 4.75
CA CYS A 24 -22.73 31.00 4.30
C CYS A 24 -23.37 29.64 3.99
N TYR A 25 -23.75 29.43 2.71
CA TYR A 25 -24.17 28.13 2.23
C TYR A 25 -22.96 27.19 2.32
N CYS A 26 -22.76 26.53 3.45
CA CYS A 26 -21.96 25.33 3.50
C CYS A 26 -22.60 24.30 2.57
N ARG A 27 -22.09 24.21 1.34
CA ARG A 27 -22.41 23.05 0.48
C ARG A 27 -22.03 21.79 1.28
N PRO A 28 -22.95 20.86 1.50
CA PRO A 28 -22.59 19.59 2.11
C PRO A 28 -21.52 18.97 1.22
N GLN A 29 -20.32 18.75 1.78
CA GLN A 29 -19.30 17.99 1.09
C GLN A 29 -19.90 16.61 0.81
N PRO A 30 -19.81 16.10 -0.44
CA PRO A 30 -20.28 14.77 -0.73
C PRO A 30 -19.59 13.79 0.24
N ALA A 31 -20.38 12.89 0.82
CA ALA A 31 -19.86 11.89 1.74
C ALA A 31 -18.65 11.20 1.11
N ALA A 32 -17.54 11.16 1.83
CA ALA A 32 -16.31 10.52 1.36
C ALA A 32 -16.63 9.06 1.02
N ASN A 33 -16.36 8.67 -0.21
CA ASN A 33 -16.46 7.30 -0.66
C ASN A 33 -15.19 6.87 -1.40
N TRP A 34 -14.97 5.56 -1.53
CA TRP A 34 -13.76 5.03 -2.13
C TRP A 34 -13.60 5.43 -3.61
N ALA A 35 -14.68 5.48 -4.38
CA ALA A 35 -14.62 5.89 -5.78
C ALA A 35 -14.12 7.33 -5.93
N THR A 36 -14.63 8.26 -5.11
CA THR A 36 -14.17 9.66 -5.09
C THR A 36 -12.71 9.76 -4.64
N ALA A 37 -12.29 8.98 -3.62
CA ALA A 37 -10.91 8.98 -3.16
C ALA A 37 -9.95 8.51 -4.26
N VAL A 38 -10.31 7.44 -4.99
CA VAL A 38 -9.54 6.92 -6.14
C VAL A 38 -9.49 7.94 -7.28
N GLN A 39 -10.60 8.61 -7.62
CA GLN A 39 -10.62 9.63 -8.65
C GLN A 39 -9.69 10.80 -8.32
N ASN A 40 -9.72 11.28 -7.08
CA ASN A 40 -8.85 12.37 -6.63
C ASN A 40 -7.36 12.01 -6.71
N ALA A 41 -6.98 10.83 -6.22
CA ALA A 41 -5.60 10.34 -6.30
C ALA A 41 -5.15 10.16 -7.76
N ALA A 42 -6.06 9.71 -8.64
CA ALA A 42 -5.81 9.54 -10.05
C ALA A 42 -5.66 10.85 -10.83
N GLN A 43 -6.27 11.95 -10.38
CA GLN A 43 -6.07 13.27 -10.99
C GLN A 43 -4.62 13.75 -10.80
N GLU A 44 -4.06 13.52 -9.62
CA GLU A 44 -2.68 13.93 -9.28
C GLU A 44 -1.65 12.95 -9.86
N THR A 45 -2.02 11.67 -10.01
CA THR A 45 -1.15 10.64 -10.59
C THR A 45 -1.91 9.80 -11.63
N PRO A 46 -2.06 10.31 -12.87
CA PRO A 46 -2.93 9.71 -13.89
C PRO A 46 -2.58 8.26 -14.28
N ASN A 47 -1.31 7.89 -14.16
CA ASN A 47 -0.83 6.55 -14.54
C ASN A 47 -0.88 5.53 -13.37
N ALA A 48 -1.36 5.93 -12.20
CA ALA A 48 -1.50 5.02 -11.07
C ALA A 48 -2.55 3.93 -11.38
N ARG A 49 -2.22 2.67 -11.06
CA ARG A 49 -3.18 1.57 -10.97
C ARG A 49 -3.53 1.39 -9.51
N ILE A 50 -4.80 1.47 -9.18
CA ILE A 50 -5.29 1.50 -7.81
C ILE A 50 -6.33 0.41 -7.62
N VAL A 51 -6.18 -0.38 -6.56
CA VAL A 51 -7.15 -1.40 -6.14
C VAL A 51 -7.45 -1.23 -4.66
N ILE A 52 -8.74 -1.17 -4.31
CA ILE A 52 -9.22 -1.17 -2.93
C ILE A 52 -10.14 -2.36 -2.75
N LEU A 53 -9.74 -3.28 -1.86
CA LEU A 53 -10.54 -4.46 -1.51
C LEU A 53 -11.05 -4.36 -0.08
N ASP A 54 -12.30 -4.74 0.14
CA ASP A 54 -12.82 -5.02 1.47
C ASP A 54 -12.22 -6.32 2.01
N ILE A 55 -11.68 -6.31 3.22
CA ILE A 55 -11.00 -7.49 3.77
C ILE A 55 -12.01 -8.59 4.11
N ALA A 56 -13.14 -8.25 4.72
CA ALA A 56 -14.10 -9.24 5.18
C ALA A 56 -14.75 -9.98 4.00
N SER A 57 -15.29 -9.24 3.04
CA SER A 57 -16.03 -9.83 1.91
C SER A 57 -15.14 -10.19 0.71
N GLY A 58 -13.97 -9.54 0.56
CA GLY A 58 -13.14 -9.61 -0.64
C GLY A 58 -13.71 -8.83 -1.84
N HIS A 59 -14.75 -8.02 -1.61
CA HIS A 59 -15.32 -7.22 -2.68
C HIS A 59 -14.39 -6.08 -3.10
N LEU A 60 -14.38 -5.78 -4.39
CA LEU A 60 -13.77 -4.59 -4.94
C LEU A 60 -14.62 -3.37 -4.54
N LEU A 61 -14.07 -2.51 -3.68
CA LEU A 61 -14.72 -1.26 -3.26
C LEU A 61 -14.53 -0.14 -4.29
N ALA A 62 -13.32 -0.05 -4.84
CA ALA A 62 -13.01 0.88 -5.93
C ALA A 62 -11.72 0.46 -6.64
N SER A 63 -11.56 0.90 -7.87
CA SER A 63 -10.32 0.74 -8.65
C SER A 63 -10.15 1.87 -9.63
N ARG A 64 -8.91 2.09 -10.06
CA ARG A 64 -8.55 2.86 -11.23
C ARG A 64 -8.15 1.90 -12.33
N ASP A 65 -8.76 2.05 -13.52
CA ASP A 65 -8.48 1.26 -14.72
C ASP A 65 -8.42 -0.27 -14.42
N LEU A 66 -9.55 -0.82 -13.95
CA LEU A 66 -9.62 -2.21 -13.48
C LEU A 66 -9.12 -3.22 -14.52
N ASP A 67 -9.52 -3.06 -15.79
CA ASP A 67 -9.11 -3.96 -16.85
C ASP A 67 -7.59 -3.94 -17.10
N GLU A 68 -7.00 -2.77 -17.11
CA GLU A 68 -5.56 -2.61 -17.24
C GLU A 68 -4.83 -3.10 -15.97
N THR A 69 -5.40 -2.80 -14.80
CA THR A 69 -4.90 -3.26 -13.50
C THR A 69 -4.86 -4.79 -13.40
N ALA A 70 -5.87 -5.46 -13.93
CA ALA A 70 -5.96 -6.92 -13.93
C ALA A 70 -5.06 -7.61 -14.98
N ARG A 71 -4.54 -6.87 -15.97
CA ARG A 71 -3.68 -7.40 -17.04
C ARG A 71 -2.21 -6.95 -16.94
N THR A 72 -1.92 -5.93 -16.15
CA THR A 72 -0.55 -5.43 -15.99
C THR A 72 0.30 -6.37 -15.16
N LEU A 73 1.12 -7.18 -15.81
CA LEU A 73 2.10 -8.03 -15.16
C LEU A 73 3.42 -7.29 -14.92
N ALA A 74 3.82 -7.16 -13.66
CA ALA A 74 5.06 -6.50 -13.28
C ALA A 74 5.77 -7.23 -12.12
N ALA A 75 7.08 -7.06 -12.02
CA ALA A 75 7.86 -7.61 -10.91
C ALA A 75 7.44 -6.93 -9.59
N PRO A 76 7.03 -7.69 -8.56
CA PRO A 76 6.46 -7.13 -7.33
C PRO A 76 7.48 -6.41 -6.44
N GLY A 77 8.77 -6.63 -6.67
CA GLY A 77 9.81 -6.11 -5.80
C GLY A 77 9.62 -6.56 -4.36
N SER A 78 9.99 -5.71 -3.44
CA SER A 78 9.94 -6.03 -2.00
C SER A 78 8.55 -6.22 -1.41
N THR A 79 7.47 -6.05 -2.17
CA THR A 79 6.10 -6.33 -1.68
C THR A 79 5.86 -7.84 -1.48
N LEU A 80 6.71 -8.69 -2.04
CA LEU A 80 6.63 -10.14 -1.85
C LEU A 80 7.15 -10.58 -0.46
N LYS A 81 8.04 -9.81 0.14
CA LYS A 81 8.74 -10.16 1.39
C LYS A 81 7.84 -10.52 2.58
N PRO A 82 6.74 -9.79 2.87
CA PRO A 82 5.85 -10.15 3.98
C PRO A 82 5.18 -11.52 3.80
N LEU A 83 4.77 -11.84 2.56
CA LEU A 83 4.13 -13.12 2.24
C LEU A 83 5.09 -14.28 2.47
N VAL A 84 6.30 -14.15 1.96
CA VAL A 84 7.38 -15.14 2.13
C VAL A 84 7.75 -15.30 3.61
N LEU A 85 7.91 -14.19 4.33
CA LEU A 85 8.30 -14.23 5.74
C LEU A 85 7.22 -14.92 6.57
N TYR A 86 5.94 -14.58 6.35
CA TYR A 86 4.83 -15.20 7.04
C TYR A 86 4.86 -16.73 6.89
N GLU A 87 4.93 -17.23 5.66
CA GLU A 87 4.91 -18.67 5.37
C GLU A 87 6.12 -19.41 5.95
N LEU A 88 7.32 -18.81 5.90
CA LEU A 88 8.51 -19.46 6.45
C LEU A 88 8.50 -19.51 7.97
N VAL A 89 8.02 -18.46 8.65
CA VAL A 89 7.92 -18.45 10.11
C VAL A 89 6.77 -19.35 10.58
N ALA A 90 5.61 -19.31 9.92
CA ALA A 90 4.48 -20.19 10.23
C ALA A 90 4.83 -21.67 10.05
N GLY A 91 5.64 -21.99 9.03
CA GLY A 91 6.17 -23.35 8.80
C GLY A 91 7.39 -23.70 9.64
N SER A 92 7.80 -22.90 10.63
CA SER A 92 9.00 -23.09 11.46
C SER A 92 10.30 -23.29 10.66
N ARG A 93 10.36 -22.73 9.46
CA ARG A 93 11.51 -22.79 8.56
C ARG A 93 12.48 -21.63 8.71
N TRP A 94 12.07 -20.58 9.41
CA TRP A 94 12.87 -19.42 9.74
C TRP A 94 12.56 -18.92 11.14
N ASP A 95 13.60 -18.71 11.94
CA ASP A 95 13.48 -18.06 13.24
C ASP A 95 13.40 -16.54 13.07
N PRO A 96 12.28 -15.88 13.43
CA PRO A 96 12.16 -14.43 13.27
C PRO A 96 13.13 -13.62 14.13
N ALA A 97 13.67 -14.21 15.22
CA ALA A 97 14.68 -13.58 16.07
C ALA A 97 16.11 -13.66 15.48
N GLN A 98 16.30 -14.48 14.45
CA GLN A 98 17.60 -14.61 13.81
C GLN A 98 18.08 -13.29 13.24
N ARG A 99 19.25 -12.84 13.66
CA ARG A 99 19.84 -11.58 13.22
C ARG A 99 20.79 -11.78 12.05
N VAL A 100 20.62 -10.99 11.01
CA VAL A 100 21.46 -11.02 9.79
C VAL A 100 22.10 -9.65 9.57
N ALA A 101 23.41 -9.65 9.36
CA ALA A 101 24.16 -8.43 9.05
C ALA A 101 23.80 -7.94 7.63
N CYS A 102 23.54 -6.64 7.49
CA CYS A 102 23.30 -6.03 6.18
C CYS A 102 24.64 -5.66 5.52
N SER A 103 24.96 -6.28 4.41
CA SER A 103 26.17 -5.96 3.61
C SER A 103 26.06 -4.60 2.91
N ARG A 104 24.88 -3.98 2.86
CA ARG A 104 24.49 -2.75 2.15
C ARG A 104 24.66 -2.83 0.63
N LYS A 105 25.72 -3.42 0.14
CA LYS A 105 25.98 -3.71 -1.26
C LYS A 105 25.79 -5.20 -1.51
N LEU A 106 24.64 -5.58 -2.03
CA LEU A 106 24.31 -6.97 -2.31
C LEU A 106 24.43 -7.24 -3.81
N ARG A 107 25.27 -8.19 -4.17
CA ARG A 107 25.39 -8.69 -5.54
C ARG A 107 24.83 -10.10 -5.62
N ILE A 108 23.93 -10.33 -6.58
CA ILE A 108 23.36 -11.64 -6.89
C ILE A 108 23.54 -11.84 -8.40
N GLY A 109 24.46 -12.71 -8.78
CA GLY A 109 24.90 -12.85 -10.17
C GLY A 109 25.42 -11.51 -10.70
N LYS A 110 24.83 -11.02 -11.79
CA LYS A 110 25.20 -9.74 -12.43
C LYS A 110 24.43 -8.52 -11.87
N ARG A 111 23.47 -8.72 -10.96
CA ARG A 111 22.63 -7.63 -10.43
C ARG A 111 23.20 -7.06 -9.12
N SER A 112 23.15 -5.74 -8.97
CA SER A 112 23.37 -5.04 -7.71
C SER A 112 22.01 -4.69 -7.11
N LEU A 113 21.78 -5.12 -5.86
CA LEU A 113 20.51 -4.93 -5.14
C LEU A 113 20.81 -4.26 -3.78
N ASP A 114 21.40 -3.09 -3.85
CA ASP A 114 21.88 -2.36 -2.68
C ASP A 114 20.72 -1.97 -1.76
N CYS A 115 20.97 -2.00 -0.46
CA CYS A 115 20.01 -1.55 0.53
C CYS A 115 20.04 -0.02 0.64
N SER A 116 18.86 0.60 0.50
CA SER A 116 18.70 2.06 0.56
C SER A 116 18.36 2.60 1.95
N HIS A 117 18.09 1.71 2.94
CA HIS A 117 17.84 2.12 4.32
C HIS A 117 19.11 2.69 5.00
N PRO A 118 19.00 3.45 6.12
CA PRO A 118 20.15 3.89 6.90
C PRO A 118 21.04 2.73 7.34
N ALA A 119 22.30 3.01 7.64
CA ALA A 119 23.21 2.03 8.22
C ALA A 119 22.66 1.55 9.56
N ALA A 120 22.65 0.24 9.77
CA ALA A 120 22.20 -0.39 10.99
C ALA A 120 23.04 -1.63 11.27
N GLY A 121 23.03 -2.10 12.51
CA GLY A 121 23.59 -3.38 12.90
C GLY A 121 22.89 -4.57 12.24
N PRO A 122 23.21 -5.80 12.70
CA PRO A 122 22.43 -6.95 12.30
C PRO A 122 20.95 -6.78 12.64
N MET A 123 20.07 -7.12 11.71
CA MET A 123 18.61 -6.98 11.83
C MET A 123 17.94 -8.33 12.08
N ASP A 124 16.89 -8.34 12.88
CA ASP A 124 15.92 -9.42 12.94
C ASP A 124 14.86 -9.31 11.82
N ALA A 125 13.88 -10.19 11.83
CA ALA A 125 12.86 -10.23 10.77
C ALA A 125 11.97 -8.97 10.75
N ARG A 126 11.57 -8.45 11.92
CA ARG A 126 10.76 -7.24 12.05
C ARG A 126 11.49 -6.02 11.50
N GLU A 127 12.71 -5.79 11.96
CA GLU A 127 13.57 -4.69 11.51
C GLU A 127 13.86 -4.79 10.00
N ALA A 128 14.18 -5.99 9.53
CA ALA A 128 14.45 -6.24 8.12
C ALA A 128 13.24 -6.03 7.22
N LEU A 129 12.03 -6.30 7.71
CA LEU A 129 10.79 -6.04 6.99
C LEU A 129 10.51 -4.54 6.94
N ALA A 130 10.63 -3.83 8.08
CA ALA A 130 10.44 -2.39 8.18
C ALA A 130 11.38 -1.62 7.22
N TRP A 131 12.65 -1.98 7.22
CA TRP A 131 13.68 -1.35 6.40
C TRP A 131 13.85 -1.99 5.02
N SER A 132 13.09 -3.04 4.72
CA SER A 132 13.15 -3.76 3.42
C SER A 132 14.55 -4.29 3.08
N CYS A 133 15.31 -4.79 4.07
CA CYS A 133 16.71 -5.18 3.93
C CYS A 133 16.89 -6.34 2.92
N ASN A 134 17.55 -6.09 1.80
CA ASN A 134 17.78 -7.10 0.77
C ASN A 134 18.74 -8.20 1.24
N SER A 135 19.76 -7.85 2.05
CA SER A 135 20.70 -8.84 2.60
C SER A 135 20.00 -9.86 3.50
N TYR A 136 19.08 -9.41 4.36
CA TYR A 136 18.26 -10.30 5.20
C TYR A 136 17.47 -11.28 4.35
N PHE A 137 16.68 -10.76 3.41
CA PHE A 137 15.81 -11.60 2.57
C PHE A 137 16.58 -12.47 1.57
N ALA A 138 17.80 -12.11 1.20
CA ALA A 138 18.69 -12.99 0.45
C ALA A 138 19.20 -14.17 1.30
N ALA A 139 19.44 -13.96 2.61
CA ALA A 139 19.76 -15.05 3.55
C ALA A 139 18.53 -15.98 3.74
N VAL A 140 17.34 -15.40 3.93
CA VAL A 140 16.07 -16.15 3.96
C VAL A 140 15.89 -17.01 2.72
N ALA A 141 16.13 -16.44 1.52
CA ALA A 141 16.04 -17.19 0.26
C ALA A 141 17.04 -18.35 0.16
N GLY A 142 18.15 -18.26 0.88
CA GLY A 142 19.16 -19.33 0.94
C GLY A 142 18.68 -20.61 1.63
N THR A 143 17.55 -20.59 2.34
CA THR A 143 16.94 -21.76 2.97
C THR A 143 16.01 -22.52 2.03
N LEU A 144 15.72 -21.99 0.85
CA LEU A 144 14.81 -22.58 -0.13
C LEU A 144 15.55 -23.44 -1.15
N GLY A 145 15.08 -24.68 -1.30
CA GLY A 145 15.48 -25.57 -2.38
C GLY A 145 14.74 -25.30 -3.70
N PRO A 146 15.10 -26.04 -4.76
CA PRO A 146 14.39 -25.98 -6.05
C PRO A 146 12.89 -26.29 -5.89
N GLY A 147 12.04 -25.53 -6.56
CA GLY A 147 10.55 -25.70 -6.52
C GLY A 147 9.86 -25.18 -5.26
N GLU A 148 10.58 -24.95 -4.18
CA GLU A 148 9.98 -24.59 -2.88
C GLU A 148 9.39 -23.20 -2.86
N LEU A 149 9.87 -22.25 -3.67
CA LEU A 149 9.31 -20.90 -3.71
C LEU A 149 7.86 -20.91 -4.21
N ARG A 150 7.54 -21.75 -5.21
CA ARG A 150 6.16 -21.89 -5.69
C ARG A 150 5.26 -22.49 -4.61
N ALA A 151 5.71 -23.57 -3.97
CA ALA A 151 4.96 -24.19 -2.88
C ALA A 151 4.74 -23.23 -1.71
N LEU A 152 5.75 -22.42 -1.37
CA LEU A 152 5.69 -21.40 -0.33
C LEU A 152 4.66 -20.30 -0.65
N LEU A 153 4.60 -19.86 -1.91
CA LEU A 153 3.69 -18.79 -2.33
C LEU A 153 2.27 -19.27 -2.63
N ALA A 154 2.04 -20.56 -2.82
CA ALA A 154 0.74 -21.10 -3.19
C ALA A 154 -0.39 -20.75 -2.20
N PRO A 155 -0.21 -20.87 -0.86
CA PRO A 155 -1.26 -20.52 0.11
C PRO A 155 -1.65 -19.04 0.06
N THR A 156 -0.72 -18.16 -0.30
CA THR A 156 -0.94 -16.70 -0.34
C THR A 156 -1.91 -16.25 -1.44
N GLY A 157 -2.15 -17.09 -2.43
CA GLY A 157 -2.95 -16.77 -3.60
C GLY A 157 -2.28 -15.81 -4.60
N VAL A 158 -1.04 -15.35 -4.36
CA VAL A 158 -0.35 -14.39 -5.24
C VAL A 158 -0.04 -14.93 -6.62
N LEU A 159 -0.09 -16.25 -6.81
CA LEU A 159 0.13 -16.94 -8.09
C LEU A 159 -1.18 -17.46 -8.70
N ALA A 160 -2.33 -17.08 -8.15
CA ALA A 160 -3.63 -17.55 -8.61
C ALA A 160 -4.49 -16.39 -9.11
N GLN A 161 -5.32 -16.67 -10.13
CA GLN A 161 -6.33 -15.70 -10.56
C GLN A 161 -7.25 -15.34 -9.39
N THR A 162 -7.63 -14.08 -9.32
CA THR A 162 -8.53 -13.60 -8.27
C THR A 162 -9.98 -13.98 -8.59
N ARG A 163 -10.83 -13.99 -7.57
CA ARG A 163 -12.28 -14.18 -7.78
C ARG A 163 -12.97 -12.99 -8.47
N LEU A 164 -12.20 -11.93 -8.76
CA LEU A 164 -12.66 -10.72 -9.43
C LEU A 164 -12.56 -10.82 -10.97
N ALA A 165 -11.99 -11.91 -11.49
CA ALA A 165 -11.82 -12.14 -12.92
C ALA A 165 -13.11 -11.96 -13.73
N SER A 166 -14.28 -12.32 -13.17
CA SER A 166 -15.59 -12.13 -13.81
C SER A 166 -16.02 -10.66 -14.00
N ARG A 167 -15.37 -9.73 -13.30
CA ARG A 167 -15.62 -8.28 -13.40
C ARG A 167 -14.69 -7.59 -14.40
N VAL A 168 -13.71 -8.31 -14.93
CA VAL A 168 -12.67 -7.79 -15.83
C VAL A 168 -13.05 -8.10 -17.26
N GLN A 169 -13.16 -7.09 -18.11
CA GLN A 169 -13.38 -7.29 -19.54
C GLN A 169 -12.13 -7.88 -20.19
N GLY A 170 -12.28 -8.99 -20.91
CA GLY A 170 -11.17 -9.69 -21.57
C GLY A 170 -10.33 -10.58 -20.66
N GLY A 171 -10.76 -10.79 -19.41
CA GLY A 171 -10.13 -11.70 -18.45
C GLY A 171 -8.96 -11.08 -17.68
N GLU A 172 -8.56 -11.77 -16.64
CA GLU A 172 -7.42 -11.42 -15.76
C GLU A 172 -6.18 -12.18 -16.22
N ALA A 173 -5.02 -11.48 -16.28
CA ALA A 173 -3.74 -12.15 -16.47
C ALA A 173 -3.41 -12.99 -15.22
N THR A 174 -2.70 -14.08 -15.42
CA THR A 174 -2.25 -14.94 -14.32
C THR A 174 -0.79 -14.63 -14.02
N ALA A 175 -0.46 -14.53 -12.74
CA ALA A 175 0.92 -14.35 -12.28
C ALA A 175 1.87 -15.37 -12.88
N GLU A 176 3.04 -14.90 -13.21
CA GLU A 176 4.11 -15.71 -13.80
C GLU A 176 5.18 -15.98 -12.75
N LEU A 177 5.51 -17.24 -12.51
CA LEU A 177 6.70 -17.64 -11.77
C LEU A 177 7.52 -18.59 -12.63
N ARG A 178 8.64 -18.10 -13.13
CA ARG A 178 9.66 -18.94 -13.76
C ARG A 178 10.37 -19.71 -12.66
N GLU A 179 10.28 -21.04 -12.71
CA GLU A 179 10.86 -21.89 -11.69
C GLU A 179 12.37 -21.67 -11.56
N PRO A 180 12.88 -21.28 -10.36
CA PRO A 180 14.30 -21.05 -10.15
C PRO A 180 15.09 -22.35 -10.25
N LYS A 181 16.21 -22.32 -11.01
CA LYS A 181 17.13 -23.47 -11.18
C LYS A 181 18.42 -23.31 -10.38
N THR A 182 18.70 -22.14 -9.86
CA THR A 182 19.91 -21.83 -9.08
C THR A 182 19.56 -21.01 -7.84
N ALA A 183 20.41 -21.03 -6.83
CA ALA A 183 20.27 -20.24 -5.62
C ALA A 183 20.12 -18.72 -5.92
N ASP A 184 20.86 -18.20 -6.91
CA ASP A 184 20.77 -16.81 -7.33
C ASP A 184 19.38 -16.48 -7.93
N GLN A 185 18.84 -17.38 -8.75
CA GLN A 185 17.48 -17.23 -9.29
C GLN A 185 16.43 -17.28 -8.19
N THR A 186 16.58 -18.17 -7.19
CA THR A 186 15.71 -18.23 -6.02
C THR A 186 15.74 -16.90 -5.24
N LYS A 187 16.94 -16.37 -4.97
CA LYS A 187 17.10 -15.06 -4.31
C LYS A 187 16.43 -13.93 -5.09
N LEU A 188 16.65 -13.86 -6.41
CA LEU A 188 16.07 -12.82 -7.27
C LEU A 188 14.55 -12.90 -7.33
N ALA A 189 14.00 -14.11 -7.41
CA ALA A 189 12.55 -14.33 -7.44
C ALA A 189 11.89 -14.00 -6.09
N LEU A 190 12.50 -14.42 -4.96
CA LEU A 190 12.02 -14.09 -3.62
C LEU A 190 12.07 -12.57 -3.35
N LEU A 191 13.14 -11.90 -3.79
CA LEU A 191 13.24 -10.44 -3.71
C LEU A 191 12.26 -9.73 -4.67
N GLY A 192 11.55 -10.48 -5.51
CA GLY A 192 10.54 -9.97 -6.43
C GLY A 192 11.11 -9.15 -7.59
N VAL A 193 12.38 -9.29 -7.92
CA VAL A 193 13.06 -8.45 -8.92
C VAL A 193 13.32 -9.15 -10.25
N ASP A 194 13.27 -10.48 -10.27
CA ASP A 194 13.36 -11.28 -11.50
C ASP A 194 12.71 -12.66 -11.31
N GLY A 195 12.19 -13.23 -12.40
CA GLY A 195 11.58 -14.56 -12.41
C GLY A 195 10.15 -14.62 -11.89
N ILE A 196 9.60 -13.53 -11.34
CA ILE A 196 8.21 -13.44 -10.92
C ILE A 196 7.58 -12.13 -11.41
N ARG A 197 6.33 -12.22 -11.87
CA ARG A 197 5.49 -11.07 -12.27
C ARG A 197 4.08 -11.31 -11.81
N VAL A 198 3.44 -10.28 -11.27
CA VAL A 198 2.09 -10.32 -10.71
C VAL A 198 1.29 -9.11 -11.18
N THR A 199 -0.01 -9.19 -11.12
CA THR A 199 -0.89 -8.03 -11.34
C THR A 199 -1.13 -7.29 -10.02
N PRO A 200 -1.50 -5.99 -10.05
CA PRO A 200 -1.93 -5.27 -8.85
C PRO A 200 -3.13 -5.93 -8.16
N LEU A 201 -3.98 -6.61 -8.91
CA LEU A 201 -5.16 -7.28 -8.39
C LEU A 201 -4.79 -8.54 -7.59
N GLU A 202 -3.90 -9.39 -8.14
CA GLU A 202 -3.38 -10.58 -7.44
C GLU A 202 -2.64 -10.20 -6.17
N LEU A 203 -1.83 -9.13 -6.22
CA LEU A 203 -1.09 -8.67 -5.06
C LEU A 203 -2.02 -8.10 -3.97
N ALA A 204 -3.09 -7.37 -4.35
CA ALA A 204 -4.11 -6.94 -3.41
C ALA A 204 -4.83 -8.13 -2.75
N ALA A 205 -5.16 -9.16 -3.52
CA ALA A 205 -5.79 -10.38 -3.01
C ALA A 205 -4.86 -11.13 -2.04
N ALA A 206 -3.56 -11.22 -2.36
CA ALA A 206 -2.56 -11.83 -1.48
C ALA A 206 -2.39 -11.06 -0.15
N TYR A 207 -2.43 -9.72 -0.17
CA TYR A 207 -2.41 -8.94 1.07
C TYR A 207 -3.72 -9.01 1.85
N ARG A 208 -4.84 -9.21 1.18
CA ARG A 208 -6.10 -9.55 1.88
C ARG A 208 -5.97 -10.87 2.62
N TRP A 209 -5.48 -11.91 1.95
CA TRP A 209 -5.17 -13.19 2.60
C TRP A 209 -4.24 -12.99 3.81
N LEU A 210 -3.14 -12.23 3.64
CA LEU A 210 -2.21 -11.95 4.73
C LEU A 210 -2.91 -11.27 5.91
N ALA A 211 -3.70 -10.21 5.67
CA ALA A 211 -4.42 -9.50 6.73
C ALA A 211 -5.38 -10.44 7.50
N MET A 212 -6.02 -11.38 6.80
CA MET A 212 -6.87 -12.40 7.43
C MET A 212 -6.03 -13.35 8.30
N GLN A 213 -4.89 -13.84 7.80
CA GLN A 213 -4.00 -14.71 8.58
C GLN A 213 -3.48 -14.03 9.85
N LEU A 214 -3.13 -12.74 9.78
CA LEU A 214 -2.70 -11.96 10.93
C LEU A 214 -3.81 -11.80 11.97
N ALA A 215 -5.07 -11.68 11.53
CA ALA A 215 -6.24 -11.57 12.41
C ALA A 215 -6.67 -12.91 12.98
N GLU A 216 -6.55 -14.00 12.24
CA GLU A 216 -6.91 -15.35 12.67
C GLU A 216 -5.90 -15.95 13.66
N HIS A 217 -4.63 -15.54 13.57
CA HIS A 217 -3.53 -16.10 14.39
C HIS A 217 -2.73 -15.04 15.16
N PRO A 218 -3.37 -14.13 15.93
CA PRO A 218 -2.71 -12.91 16.46
C PRO A 218 -1.56 -13.18 17.43
N GLY A 219 -1.54 -14.36 18.06
CA GLY A 219 -0.47 -14.77 18.99
C GLY A 219 0.63 -15.63 18.38
N SER A 220 0.58 -15.90 17.07
CA SER A 220 1.65 -16.67 16.42
C SER A 220 2.87 -15.78 16.12
N ALA A 221 4.07 -16.35 16.20
CA ALA A 221 5.30 -15.62 15.86
C ALA A 221 5.30 -15.07 14.44
N ALA A 222 4.68 -15.79 13.49
CA ALA A 222 4.54 -15.34 12.10
C ALA A 222 3.64 -14.10 12.00
N ALA A 223 2.47 -14.13 12.64
CA ALA A 223 1.55 -13.00 12.61
C ALA A 223 2.14 -11.78 13.33
N GLU A 224 2.73 -11.96 14.50
CA GLU A 224 3.31 -10.86 15.26
C GLU A 224 4.44 -10.16 14.52
N VAL A 225 5.43 -10.92 14.03
CA VAL A 225 6.60 -10.33 13.35
C VAL A 225 6.22 -9.62 12.06
N VAL A 226 5.28 -10.19 11.28
CA VAL A 226 4.86 -9.57 10.01
C VAL A 226 3.98 -8.35 10.25
N ARG A 227 3.02 -8.42 11.18
CA ARG A 227 2.19 -7.28 11.56
C ARG A 227 3.05 -6.10 12.03
N LEU A 228 3.90 -6.32 13.03
CA LEU A 228 4.77 -5.29 13.57
C LEU A 228 5.75 -4.75 12.51
N GLY A 229 6.32 -5.61 11.68
CA GLY A 229 7.22 -5.18 10.61
C GLY A 229 6.54 -4.32 9.53
N LEU A 230 5.26 -4.57 9.20
CA LEU A 230 4.47 -3.77 8.27
C LEU A 230 4.03 -2.43 8.89
N GLU A 231 3.67 -2.42 10.17
CA GLU A 231 3.37 -1.20 10.94
C GLU A 231 4.61 -0.30 11.03
N ASP A 232 5.76 -0.86 11.40
CA ASP A 232 7.04 -0.16 11.46
C ASP A 232 7.46 0.37 10.09
N SER A 233 7.24 -0.42 9.02
CA SER A 233 7.52 -0.02 7.64
C SER A 233 6.78 1.27 7.27
N ALA A 234 5.51 1.40 7.67
CA ALA A 234 4.69 2.58 7.41
C ALA A 234 4.92 3.71 8.43
N SER A 235 5.32 3.41 9.66
CA SER A 235 5.55 4.40 10.71
C SER A 235 6.87 5.18 10.50
N PHE A 236 7.98 4.47 10.38
CA PHE A 236 9.33 5.05 10.27
C PHE A 236 10.20 4.42 9.19
N GLY A 237 9.74 3.30 8.60
CA GLY A 237 10.52 2.53 7.62
C GLY A 237 10.31 2.98 6.18
N MET A 238 10.48 2.02 5.26
CA MET A 238 10.50 2.30 3.81
C MET A 238 9.15 2.69 3.22
N ALA A 239 8.04 2.46 3.93
CA ALA A 239 6.70 2.86 3.51
C ALA A 239 6.17 4.10 4.27
N GLY A 240 7.00 4.80 5.03
CA GLY A 240 6.62 5.95 5.88
C GLY A 240 5.86 7.07 5.16
N ALA A 241 6.06 7.23 3.85
CA ALA A 241 5.30 8.18 3.05
C ALA A 241 3.78 7.89 3.04
N ALA A 242 3.34 6.64 3.24
CA ALA A 242 1.91 6.29 3.27
C ALA A 242 1.20 6.80 4.54
N ALA A 243 1.92 6.97 5.66
CA ALA A 243 1.37 7.49 6.91
C ALA A 243 0.97 8.98 6.83
N LEU A 244 1.50 9.72 5.86
CA LEU A 244 1.20 11.15 5.66
C LEU A 244 -0.31 11.40 5.36
N GLY A 245 -1.06 10.39 4.95
CA GLY A 245 -2.51 10.45 4.77
C GLY A 245 -3.29 10.61 6.07
N GLY A 246 -2.64 10.48 7.23
CA GLY A 246 -3.25 10.63 8.54
C GLY A 246 -4.24 9.52 8.91
N VAL A 247 -4.26 8.40 8.19
CA VAL A 247 -4.93 7.15 8.54
C VAL A 247 -3.83 6.15 8.92
N PRO A 248 -3.88 5.48 10.09
CA PRO A 248 -2.92 4.44 10.41
C PRO A 248 -2.95 3.35 9.34
N VAL A 249 -1.79 3.03 8.80
CA VAL A 249 -1.66 2.04 7.73
C VAL A 249 -0.48 1.13 8.03
N ALA A 250 -0.61 -0.14 7.72
CA ALA A 250 0.47 -1.10 7.70
C ALA A 250 0.71 -1.54 6.25
N GLY A 251 1.95 -1.54 5.80
CA GLY A 251 2.18 -1.83 4.40
C GLY A 251 3.65 -1.90 3.98
N LYS A 252 3.83 -2.26 2.72
CA LYS A 252 5.14 -2.49 2.13
C LYS A 252 5.27 -1.79 0.79
N THR A 253 6.40 -1.12 0.58
CA THR A 253 6.81 -0.62 -0.72
C THR A 253 7.60 -1.68 -1.50
N GLY A 254 7.49 -1.62 -2.81
CA GLY A 254 8.32 -2.37 -3.76
C GLY A 254 8.85 -1.45 -4.85
N THR A 255 10.05 -1.73 -5.32
CA THR A 255 10.64 -1.09 -6.51
C THR A 255 11.35 -2.17 -7.30
N ALA A 256 11.10 -2.23 -8.58
CA ALA A 256 11.82 -3.12 -9.48
C ALA A 256 12.12 -2.43 -10.82
N SER A 257 13.11 -2.93 -11.55
CA SER A 257 13.50 -2.38 -12.84
C SER A 257 12.49 -2.76 -13.92
N GLN A 258 12.29 -1.89 -14.88
CA GLN A 258 11.53 -2.16 -16.10
C GLN A 258 12.39 -2.92 -17.12
N GLY A 259 12.39 -4.26 -17.03
CA GLY A 259 13.13 -5.08 -18.00
C GLY A 259 14.62 -4.71 -18.11
N THR A 260 15.08 -4.42 -19.34
CA THR A 260 16.48 -4.03 -19.65
C THR A 260 16.72 -2.53 -19.62
N GLY A 261 15.67 -1.71 -19.38
CA GLY A 261 15.77 -0.25 -19.35
C GLY A 261 16.30 0.31 -18.03
N THR A 262 16.60 1.61 -18.02
CA THR A 262 17.02 2.36 -16.81
C THR A 262 15.85 2.75 -15.91
N GLY A 263 14.60 2.57 -16.38
CA GLY A 263 13.39 2.90 -15.63
C GLY A 263 13.10 1.92 -14.50
N SER A 264 12.36 2.40 -13.49
CA SER A 264 11.80 1.57 -12.43
C SER A 264 10.30 1.77 -12.35
N HIS A 265 9.62 0.78 -11.81
CA HIS A 265 8.22 0.89 -11.39
C HIS A 265 8.10 0.74 -9.88
N GLY A 266 7.05 1.32 -9.33
CA GLY A 266 6.83 1.40 -7.89
C GLY A 266 5.56 0.69 -7.45
N TRP A 267 5.61 0.13 -6.25
CA TRP A 267 4.51 -0.50 -5.56
C TRP A 267 4.34 0.03 -4.15
N PHE A 268 3.10 0.16 -3.73
CA PHE A 268 2.71 0.15 -2.33
C PHE A 268 1.55 -0.81 -2.18
N VAL A 269 1.63 -1.71 -1.21
CA VAL A 269 0.52 -2.57 -0.83
C VAL A 269 0.46 -2.66 0.68
N GLY A 270 -0.74 -2.53 1.22
CA GLY A 270 -0.95 -2.52 2.65
C GLY A 270 -2.43 -2.62 3.02
N TYR A 271 -2.71 -2.53 4.30
CA TYR A 271 -4.07 -2.54 4.83
C TYR A 271 -4.27 -1.38 5.80
N ALA A 272 -5.51 -0.94 5.93
CA ALA A 272 -5.91 0.16 6.77
C ALA A 272 -7.31 -0.08 7.40
N PRO A 273 -7.57 0.45 8.62
CA PRO A 273 -6.59 0.93 9.58
C PRO A 273 -5.59 -0.14 10.01
N ALA A 274 -4.40 0.21 10.51
CA ALA A 274 -3.36 -0.76 10.86
C ALA A 274 -3.78 -1.73 11.96
N GLU A 275 -4.42 -1.21 13.04
CA GLU A 275 -4.82 -2.02 14.20
C GLU A 275 -6.05 -2.90 13.94
N HIS A 276 -7.01 -2.39 13.17
CA HIS A 276 -8.26 -3.07 12.82
C HIS A 276 -8.49 -3.01 11.32
N PRO A 277 -7.79 -3.84 10.54
CA PRO A 277 -7.81 -3.77 9.09
C PRO A 277 -9.20 -4.04 8.50
N THR A 278 -9.71 -3.10 7.72
CA THR A 278 -10.98 -3.26 7.00
C THR A 278 -10.80 -3.27 5.49
N VAL A 279 -9.73 -2.63 4.99
CA VAL A 279 -9.46 -2.57 3.55
C VAL A 279 -8.00 -2.86 3.23
N VAL A 280 -7.78 -3.44 2.05
CA VAL A 280 -6.48 -3.49 1.39
C VAL A 280 -6.40 -2.39 0.36
N VAL A 281 -5.25 -1.71 0.31
CA VAL A 281 -4.89 -0.71 -0.68
C VAL A 281 -3.69 -1.20 -1.46
N ALA A 282 -3.82 -1.35 -2.77
CA ALA A 282 -2.70 -1.66 -3.67
C ALA A 282 -2.54 -0.54 -4.71
N ILE A 283 -1.35 0.02 -4.78
CA ILE A 283 -0.95 1.07 -5.73
C ILE A 283 0.22 0.56 -6.55
N TYR A 284 0.08 0.66 -7.88
CA TYR A 284 1.16 0.41 -8.82
C TYR A 284 1.40 1.63 -9.71
N LEU A 285 2.65 2.03 -9.82
CA LEU A 285 3.10 3.08 -10.74
C LEU A 285 3.99 2.46 -11.82
N PRO A 286 3.60 2.53 -13.11
CA PRO A 286 4.42 2.01 -14.21
C PRO A 286 5.78 2.69 -14.31
N ALA A 287 5.87 3.95 -13.90
CA ALA A 287 7.12 4.72 -13.79
C ALA A 287 7.20 5.35 -12.41
N GLY A 288 8.28 5.08 -11.66
CA GLY A 288 8.47 5.59 -10.30
C GLY A 288 9.11 4.56 -9.37
N ARG A 289 9.07 4.86 -8.09
CA ARG A 289 9.60 4.01 -7.01
C ARG A 289 8.53 3.72 -5.98
N GLY A 290 8.79 2.79 -5.09
CA GLY A 290 7.85 2.44 -4.02
C GLY A 290 7.45 3.60 -3.14
N VAL A 291 8.35 4.55 -2.86
CA VAL A 291 8.03 5.76 -2.10
C VAL A 291 7.00 6.65 -2.82
N ASP A 292 7.03 6.69 -4.15
CA ASP A 292 6.08 7.46 -4.93
C ASP A 292 4.69 6.82 -4.86
N SER A 293 4.61 5.49 -4.95
CA SER A 293 3.36 4.73 -4.74
C SER A 293 2.81 4.88 -3.31
N ALA A 294 3.69 4.97 -2.30
CA ALA A 294 3.28 5.21 -0.92
C ALA A 294 2.69 6.61 -0.72
N ARG A 295 3.18 7.65 -1.44
CA ARG A 295 2.56 8.99 -1.46
C ARG A 295 1.16 8.96 -2.05
N VAL A 296 0.97 8.26 -3.18
CA VAL A 296 -0.38 8.09 -3.76
C VAL A 296 -1.33 7.40 -2.77
N ALA A 297 -0.84 6.40 -2.02
CA ALA A 297 -1.64 5.77 -0.97
C ALA A 297 -2.00 6.76 0.16
N ALA A 298 -1.09 7.66 0.55
CA ALA A 298 -1.36 8.71 1.53
C ALA A 298 -2.45 9.67 1.05
N GLU A 299 -2.37 10.16 -0.19
CA GLU A 299 -3.36 11.05 -0.80
C GLU A 299 -4.75 10.40 -0.86
N LEU A 300 -4.80 9.14 -1.27
CA LEU A 300 -6.01 8.35 -1.31
C LEU A 300 -6.62 8.18 0.09
N LEU A 301 -5.82 7.78 1.08
CA LEU A 301 -6.27 7.56 2.45
C LEU A 301 -6.73 8.86 3.13
N ALA A 302 -6.07 9.98 2.86
CA ALA A 302 -6.46 11.30 3.37
C ALA A 302 -7.88 11.72 2.93
N LYS A 303 -8.34 11.26 1.77
CA LYS A 303 -9.65 11.56 1.17
C LYS A 303 -10.63 10.39 1.27
N SER A 304 -10.26 9.32 1.99
CA SER A 304 -11.05 8.09 2.12
C SER A 304 -12.12 8.16 3.21
N PRO A 305 -13.11 7.26 3.20
CA PRO A 305 -14.09 7.12 4.27
C PRO A 305 -13.46 6.87 5.65
N LEU A 306 -12.29 6.24 5.71
CA LEU A 306 -11.58 5.97 6.97
C LEU A 306 -11.14 7.25 7.69
N ARG A 307 -10.90 8.33 6.96
CA ARG A 307 -10.53 9.62 7.55
C ARG A 307 -11.68 10.24 8.32
N ALA A 308 -12.92 10.05 7.84
CA ALA A 308 -14.13 10.60 8.46
C ALA A 308 -14.59 9.84 9.72
N GLN A 309 -14.07 8.62 9.93
CA GLN A 309 -14.44 7.75 11.07
C GLN A 309 -13.56 7.96 12.31
N ARG A 310 -12.63 8.89 12.27
CA ARG A 310 -11.86 9.26 13.46
C ARG A 310 -12.69 10.13 14.39
N PRO A 311 -12.80 9.76 15.69
CA PRO A 311 -13.48 10.57 16.71
C PRO A 311 -12.81 11.93 16.91
#